data_0f94f6c8a4492a43bd3f4825bdd565a0
#
_entry.id   0f94f6c8a4492a43bd3f4825bdd565a0
#
_cell.length_a   1.000
_cell.length_b   1.000
_cell.length_c   1.000
_cell.angle_alpha   90.00
_cell.angle_beta   90.00
_cell.angle_gamma   90.00
#
_symmetry.space_group_name_H-M   'P 1'
#
loop_
_entity.id
_entity.type
_entity.pdbx_description
1 polymer ?
#
loop_
_entity_poly.entity_id
_entity_poly.type
_entity_poly.pdbx_seq_one_letter_code
_entity_poly.pdbx_strand_id
1 'polypeptide(L)' 'MRDIIKKIVKAIVDSPDDVNISEIDGGRTTIIELKVAKDDIGKVIGKKGRTISAIRTLLASAGGKEKIRYVLELLEE' A
#
# COMPACT_ATOMS: atom_id res chain seq x y z
N MET A 1 -6.65 -5.41 -6.65
CA MET A 1 -5.35 -4.94 -6.12
C MET A 1 -5.35 -4.74 -4.62
N ARG A 2 -6.42 -4.23 -4.05
CA ARG A 2 -6.53 -4.02 -2.60
C ARG A 2 -6.21 -5.27 -1.77
N ASP A 3 -6.72 -6.42 -2.16
CA ASP A 3 -6.52 -7.66 -1.38
C ASP A 3 -5.07 -8.11 -1.34
N ILE A 4 -4.34 -7.91 -2.43
CA ILE A 4 -2.92 -8.26 -2.50
C ILE A 4 -2.11 -7.37 -1.56
N ILE A 5 -2.35 -6.06 -1.61
CA ILE A 5 -1.65 -5.09 -0.75
C ILE A 5 -1.98 -5.38 0.71
N LYS A 6 -3.23 -5.70 1.03
CA LYS A 6 -3.64 -6.02 2.38
C LYS A 6 -2.88 -7.23 2.92
N LYS A 7 -2.74 -8.29 2.12
CA LYS A 7 -1.99 -9.48 2.52
C LYS A 7 -0.52 -9.17 2.78
N ILE A 8 0.10 -8.39 1.91
CA ILE A 8 1.51 -8.01 2.05
C ILE A 8 1.71 -7.21 3.34
N VAL A 9 0.87 -6.21 3.57
CA VAL A 9 1.00 -5.33 4.73
C VAL A 9 0.74 -6.10 6.02
N LYS A 10 -0.28 -6.95 6.06
CA LYS A 10 -0.59 -7.76 7.25
C LYS A 10 0.56 -8.70 7.62
N ALA A 11 1.35 -9.14 6.65
CA ALA A 11 2.50 -10.00 6.89
C ALA A 11 3.69 -9.25 7.52
N ILE A 12 3.69 -7.93 7.44
CA ILE A 12 4.81 -7.08 7.89
C ILE A 12 4.54 -6.47 9.27
N VAL A 13 3.29 -6.11 9.55
CA VAL A 13 2.94 -5.34 10.75
C VAL A 13 2.68 -6.23 11.96
N ASP A 14 2.79 -5.63 13.15
CA ASP A 14 2.51 -6.33 14.41
C ASP A 14 1.02 -6.31 14.77
N SER A 15 0.27 -5.34 14.23
CA SER A 15 -1.17 -5.20 14.49
C SER A 15 -1.96 -5.35 13.20
N PRO A 16 -2.08 -6.60 12.67
CA PRO A 16 -2.76 -6.80 11.38
C PRO A 16 -4.23 -6.43 11.40
N ASP A 17 -4.88 -6.46 12.54
CA ASP A 17 -6.29 -6.08 12.65
C ASP A 17 -6.51 -4.59 12.44
N ASP A 18 -5.46 -3.78 12.57
CA ASP A 18 -5.53 -2.33 12.37
C ASP A 18 -5.22 -1.90 10.93
N VAL A 19 -4.97 -2.85 10.04
CA VAL A 19 -4.71 -2.56 8.63
C VAL A 19 -6.02 -2.26 7.92
N ASN A 20 -6.13 -1.05 7.38
CA ASN A 20 -7.29 -0.62 6.60
C ASN A 20 -6.82 -0.10 5.25
N ILE A 21 -7.48 -0.53 4.21
CA ILE A 21 -7.16 -0.12 2.84
C ILE A 21 -8.43 0.37 2.17
N SER A 22 -8.34 1.56 1.58
CA SER A 22 -9.39 2.14 0.76
C SER A 22 -8.88 2.28 -0.66
N GLU A 23 -9.74 2.00 -1.61
CA GLU A 23 -9.39 2.12 -3.03
C GLU A 23 -10.34 3.13 -3.68
N ILE A 24 -9.76 4.16 -4.28
CA ILE A 24 -10.52 5.20 -4.96
C ILE A 24 -10.24 5.06 -6.46
N ASP A 25 -11.26 4.64 -7.19
CA ASP A 25 -11.17 4.44 -8.63
C ASP A 25 -11.47 5.75 -9.36
N GLY A 26 -10.48 6.30 -10.03
CA GLY A 26 -10.59 7.51 -10.84
C GLY A 26 -10.46 7.24 -12.32
N GLY A 27 -10.88 6.08 -12.79
CA GLY A 27 -10.73 5.68 -14.19
C GLY A 27 -9.37 5.05 -14.43
N ARG A 28 -8.46 5.78 -15.07
CA ARG A 28 -7.10 5.28 -15.34
C ARG A 28 -6.16 5.42 -14.15
N THR A 29 -6.56 6.15 -13.13
CA THR A 29 -5.77 6.31 -11.91
C THR A 29 -6.56 5.79 -10.74
N THR A 30 -5.98 4.86 -9.99
CA THR A 30 -6.58 4.31 -8.78
C THR A 30 -5.68 4.67 -7.61
N ILE A 31 -6.26 5.31 -6.61
CA ILE A 31 -5.55 5.69 -5.39
C ILE A 31 -5.82 4.63 -4.33
N ILE A 32 -4.77 4.07 -3.77
CA ILE A 32 -4.85 3.09 -2.69
C ILE A 32 -4.39 3.79 -1.42
N GLU A 33 -5.31 3.99 -0.49
CA GLU A 33 -5.01 4.61 0.80
C GLU A 33 -4.83 3.52 1.83
N LEU A 34 -3.66 3.50 2.46
CA LEU A 34 -3.28 2.51 3.45
C LEU A 34 -3.18 3.14 4.82
N LYS A 35 -3.86 2.54 5.80
CA LYS A 35 -3.78 2.97 7.19
C LYS A 35 -3.39 1.77 8.04
N VAL A 36 -2.42 1.95 8.91
CA VAL A 36 -1.96 0.93 9.86
C VAL A 36 -1.88 1.52 11.25
N ALA A 37 -1.65 0.67 12.26
CA ALA A 37 -1.40 1.15 13.61
C ALA A 37 -0.20 2.10 13.59
N LYS A 38 -0.26 3.15 14.41
CA LYS A 38 0.79 4.16 14.48
C LYS A 38 2.18 3.56 14.66
N ASP A 39 2.30 2.55 15.51
CA ASP A 39 3.58 1.91 15.80
C ASP A 39 4.09 1.05 14.63
N ASP A 40 3.24 0.75 13.66
CA ASP A 40 3.60 -0.06 12.50
C ASP A 40 3.98 0.77 11.27
N ILE A 41 3.79 2.07 11.31
CA ILE A 41 4.11 2.95 10.17
C ILE A 41 5.56 2.77 9.71
N GLY A 42 6.49 2.75 10.66
CA GLY A 42 7.91 2.55 10.35
C GLY A 42 8.19 1.22 9.68
N LYS A 43 7.43 0.16 10.01
CA LYS A 43 7.61 -1.15 9.39
C LYS A 43 7.13 -1.16 7.94
N VAL A 44 6.07 -0.43 7.65
CA VAL A 44 5.55 -0.33 6.28
C VAL A 44 6.48 0.50 5.41
N ILE A 45 7.04 1.57 5.95
CA ILE A 45 8.02 2.38 5.23
C ILE A 45 9.30 1.57 5.01
N GLY A 46 9.75 0.88 6.05
CA GLY A 46 10.96 0.08 6.00
C GLY A 46 12.22 0.93 6.13
N LYS A 47 13.35 0.26 6.27
CA LYS A 47 14.64 0.92 6.40
C LYS A 47 14.94 1.71 5.13
N LYS A 48 15.18 3.00 5.28
CA LYS A 48 15.46 3.91 4.15
C LYS A 48 14.33 3.94 3.12
N GLY A 49 13.11 3.63 3.54
CA GLY A 49 11.95 3.63 2.66
C GLY A 49 11.89 2.46 1.68
N ARG A 50 12.66 1.41 1.90
CA ARG A 50 12.78 0.31 0.92
C ARG A 50 11.51 -0.54 0.80
N THR A 51 10.81 -0.77 1.90
CA THR A 51 9.60 -1.59 1.87
C THR A 51 8.48 -0.90 1.08
N ILE A 52 8.19 0.35 1.41
CA ILE A 52 7.14 1.08 0.70
C ILE A 52 7.50 1.31 -0.77
N SER A 53 8.78 1.52 -1.04
CA SER A 53 9.27 1.69 -2.41
C SER A 53 9.08 0.40 -3.22
N ALA A 54 9.34 -0.76 -2.61
CA ALA A 54 9.12 -2.05 -3.25
C ALA A 54 7.64 -2.28 -3.55
N ILE A 55 6.75 -1.93 -2.63
CA ILE A 55 5.31 -2.04 -2.84
C ILE A 55 4.87 -1.16 -4.01
N ARG A 56 5.37 0.07 -4.07
CA ARG A 56 5.06 0.99 -5.16
C ARG A 56 5.55 0.46 -6.50
N THR A 57 6.72 -0.18 -6.52
CA THR A 57 7.26 -0.79 -7.73
C THR A 57 6.37 -1.93 -8.23
N LEU A 58 5.89 -2.78 -7.31
CA LEU A 58 4.96 -3.85 -7.67
C LEU A 58 3.66 -3.29 -8.24
N LEU A 59 3.14 -2.23 -7.64
CA LEU A 59 1.93 -1.58 -8.14
C LEU A 59 2.12 -0.98 -9.52
N ALA A 60 3.27 -0.35 -9.76
CA ALA A 60 3.59 0.23 -11.06
C ALA A 60 3.68 -0.86 -12.14
N SER A 61 4.27 -2.01 -11.82
CA SER A 61 4.37 -3.14 -12.74
C SER A 61 2.99 -3.70 -13.08
N ALA A 62 2.14 -3.90 -12.08
CA ALA A 62 0.78 -4.38 -12.30
C ALA A 62 -0.04 -3.36 -13.09
N GLY A 63 0.10 -2.08 -12.76
CA GLY A 63 -0.60 -1.00 -13.43
C GLY A 63 -0.21 -0.86 -14.89
N GLY A 64 1.07 -1.04 -15.21
CA GLY A 64 1.54 -1.00 -16.59
C GLY A 64 0.88 -2.04 -17.45
N LYS A 65 0.73 -3.24 -16.93
CA LYS A 65 0.05 -4.33 -17.62
C LYS A 65 -1.44 -4.05 -17.85
N GLU A 66 -2.08 -3.47 -16.84
CA GLU A 66 -3.52 -3.17 -16.86
C GLU A 66 -3.84 -1.81 -17.48
N LYS A 67 -2.82 -1.01 -17.77
CA LYS A 67 -2.95 0.39 -18.24
C LYS A 67 -3.66 1.27 -17.21
N ILE A 68 -3.41 0.98 -15.93
CA ILE A 68 -3.93 1.74 -14.78
C ILE A 68 -2.75 2.28 -13.99
N ARG A 69 -2.85 3.52 -13.57
CA ARG A 69 -1.85 4.10 -12.66
C ARG A 69 -2.31 3.90 -11.22
N TYR A 70 -1.57 3.10 -10.48
CA TYR A 70 -1.82 2.93 -9.04
C TYR A 70 -0.96 3.91 -8.25
N VAL A 71 -1.59 4.60 -7.32
CA VAL A 71 -0.91 5.53 -6.41
C VAL A 71 -1.15 5.01 -4.99
N LEU A 72 -0.09 4.74 -4.27
CA LEU A 72 -0.17 4.30 -2.88
C LEU A 72 0.09 5.46 -1.94
N GLU A 73 -0.87 5.74 -1.08
CA GLU A 73 -0.74 6.74 -0.03
C GLU A 73 -0.80 6.07 1.32
N LEU A 74 0.23 6.30 2.14
CA LEU A 74 0.26 5.85 3.52
C LEU A 74 -0.25 6.98 4.39
N LEU A 75 -1.39 6.74 5.04
CA LEU A 75 -2.02 7.74 5.90
C LEU A 75 -1.36 7.72 7.28
N GLU A 76 -0.97 8.89 7.74
CA GLU A 76 -0.39 9.08 9.06
C GLU A 76 -1.32 9.98 9.87
N GLU A 77 -1.60 9.58 11.10
CA GLU A 77 -2.40 10.38 12.03
C GLU A 77 -1.52 11.12 13.02
#